data_72671d1a4afe7e4787da376d976660e4
#
_entry.id   72671d1a4afe7e4787da376d976660e4
#
_cell.length_a   1.000
_cell.length_b   1.000
_cell.length_c   1.000
_cell.angle_alpha   90.00
_cell.angle_beta   90.00
_cell.angle_gamma   90.00
#
_symmetry.space_group_name_H-M   'P 1'
#
loop_
_entity.id
_entity.type
_entity.pdbx_description
1 polymer ?
#
loop_
_entity_poly.entity_id
_entity_poly.type
_entity_poly.pdbx_seq_one_letter_code
_entity_poly.pdbx_strand_id
1 'polypeptide(L)'
;MLLFYRKYGDPKNKPIVVLHGVLGLSDNWDYFGKRFAELGFYVIIPDMRNHGQSPHYETFNYKVMARDVKKVLEYEHIKKCYVIGHSMGGKIAMMLAFENPQLVERLEVLDISPRKFDHPLQHLAFLEAMGNVDLKPVKRRSDVEEQLAKYNFEKRVLLFLMKNLSYSHEHGFRWKPYLKAIYNNITEIGKGLENQGVYNGPTLFIRGGQSDYILEKDVEQIKLQFSDYQLVTLPESGHWIHVDDPVGFMRETEKFLLGN
;
A
#
# COMPACT_ATOMS: atom_id res chain seq x y z
N MET A 1 4.91 3.37 -17.54
CA MET A 1 5.13 4.74 -17.04
C MET A 1 6.10 4.70 -15.87
N LEU A 2 6.75 5.80 -15.51
CA LEU A 2 7.56 5.90 -14.30
C LEU A 2 6.69 6.53 -13.20
N LEU A 3 6.63 5.89 -12.03
CA LEU A 3 5.97 6.43 -10.86
C LEU A 3 6.84 7.50 -10.20
N PHE A 4 6.24 8.44 -9.48
CA PHE A 4 6.95 9.21 -8.48
C PHE A 4 7.33 8.28 -7.32
N TYR A 5 8.50 8.45 -6.73
CA TYR A 5 8.93 7.67 -5.56
C TYR A 5 9.92 8.44 -4.68
N ARG A 6 9.92 8.11 -3.39
CA ARG A 6 10.91 8.58 -2.41
C ARG A 6 12.01 7.54 -2.26
N LYS A 7 13.21 8.00 -1.89
CA LYS A 7 14.37 7.14 -1.65
C LYS A 7 15.02 7.47 -0.32
N TYR A 8 15.51 6.44 0.37
CA TYR A 8 16.24 6.55 1.62
C TYR A 8 17.40 5.55 1.62
N GLY A 9 18.49 5.89 2.30
CA GLY A 9 19.68 5.04 2.39
C GLY A 9 20.61 5.12 1.18
N ASP A 10 21.69 4.33 1.23
CA ASP A 10 22.69 4.27 0.15
C ASP A 10 22.24 3.32 -0.96
N PRO A 11 22.26 3.72 -2.24
CA PRO A 11 21.92 2.86 -3.38
C PRO A 11 22.78 1.59 -3.51
N LYS A 12 23.89 1.50 -2.82
CA LYS A 12 24.75 0.30 -2.78
C LYS A 12 24.21 -0.79 -1.85
N ASN A 13 23.30 -0.43 -0.96
CA ASN A 13 22.72 -1.34 0.01
C ASN A 13 21.63 -2.23 -0.63
N LYS A 14 21.22 -3.27 0.11
CA LYS A 14 20.13 -4.17 -0.28
C LYS A 14 18.84 -3.37 -0.49
N PRO A 15 18.19 -3.47 -1.67
CA PRO A 15 16.99 -2.69 -1.93
C PRO A 15 15.75 -3.26 -1.23
N ILE A 16 14.93 -2.35 -0.69
CA ILE A 16 13.56 -2.62 -0.23
C ILE A 16 12.61 -1.71 -1.00
N VAL A 17 11.50 -2.26 -1.46
CA VAL A 17 10.37 -1.49 -2.01
C VAL A 17 9.19 -1.58 -1.06
N VAL A 18 8.60 -0.43 -0.69
CA VAL A 18 7.43 -0.37 0.18
C VAL A 18 6.23 0.17 -0.59
N LEU A 19 5.13 -0.60 -0.62
CA LEU A 19 3.93 -0.32 -1.40
C LEU A 19 2.75 0.00 -0.49
N HIS A 20 2.18 1.19 -0.64
CA HIS A 20 1.07 1.68 0.18
C HIS A 20 -0.29 1.11 -0.24
N GLY A 21 -1.27 1.16 0.67
CA GLY A 21 -2.66 0.81 0.42
C GLY A 21 -3.43 1.86 -0.40
N VAL A 22 -4.69 1.57 -0.71
CA VAL A 22 -5.61 2.49 -1.41
C VAL A 22 -5.69 3.84 -0.65
N LEU A 23 -5.68 4.95 -1.39
CA LEU A 23 -5.62 6.32 -0.88
C LEU A 23 -4.38 6.62 0.00
N GLY A 24 -3.42 5.70 0.08
CA GLY A 24 -2.12 5.93 0.71
C GLY A 24 -1.17 6.74 -0.19
N LEU A 25 -0.05 7.11 0.38
CA LEU A 25 1.03 7.89 -0.25
C LEU A 25 2.38 7.38 0.23
N SER A 26 3.42 7.59 -0.55
CA SER A 26 4.82 7.37 -0.12
C SER A 26 5.15 8.09 1.19
N ASP A 27 4.55 9.26 1.42
CA ASP A 27 4.69 10.07 2.62
C ASP A 27 4.17 9.37 3.90
N ASN A 28 3.22 8.44 3.79
CA ASN A 28 2.75 7.65 4.94
C ASN A 28 3.82 6.72 5.50
N TRP A 29 4.83 6.41 4.70
CA TRP A 29 5.92 5.49 5.02
C TRP A 29 7.26 6.16 5.29
N ASP A 30 7.30 7.51 5.35
CA ASP A 30 8.54 8.30 5.54
C ASP A 30 9.33 7.87 6.78
N TYR A 31 8.64 7.70 7.91
CA TYR A 31 9.26 7.23 9.15
C TYR A 31 9.92 5.85 8.98
N PHE A 32 9.20 4.88 8.42
CA PHE A 32 9.71 3.53 8.22
C PHE A 32 10.80 3.49 7.14
N GLY A 33 10.68 4.31 6.09
CA GLY A 33 11.73 4.45 5.08
C GLY A 33 13.07 4.87 5.69
N LYS A 34 13.06 5.82 6.63
CA LYS A 34 14.25 6.25 7.39
C LYS A 34 14.76 5.13 8.30
N ARG A 35 13.86 4.44 9.03
CA ARG A 35 14.24 3.34 9.92
C ARG A 35 14.88 2.17 9.16
N PHE A 36 14.34 1.77 8.02
CA PHE A 36 14.95 0.73 7.18
C PHE A 36 16.30 1.18 6.60
N ALA A 37 16.45 2.46 6.26
CA ALA A 37 17.74 3.00 5.83
C ALA A 37 18.79 2.95 6.96
N GLU A 38 18.41 3.23 8.22
CA GLU A 38 19.27 3.08 9.38
C GLU A 38 19.71 1.62 9.64
N LEU A 39 18.88 0.65 9.23
CA LEU A 39 19.20 -0.78 9.24
C LEU A 39 20.13 -1.20 8.08
N GLY A 40 20.56 -0.27 7.24
CA GLY A 40 21.47 -0.54 6.13
C GLY A 40 20.79 -0.97 4.84
N PHE A 41 19.52 -0.59 4.62
CA PHE A 41 18.82 -0.86 3.36
C PHE A 41 18.75 0.38 2.46
N TYR A 42 18.61 0.14 1.16
CA TYR A 42 18.20 1.15 0.17
C TYR A 42 16.70 1.06 -0.05
N VAL A 43 15.96 2.06 0.37
CA VAL A 43 14.49 2.00 0.41
C VAL A 43 13.88 2.86 -0.70
N ILE A 44 12.94 2.27 -1.44
CA ILE A 44 12.16 2.92 -2.50
C ILE A 44 10.69 2.85 -2.13
N ILE A 45 10.02 3.98 -2.08
CA ILE A 45 8.61 4.07 -1.74
C ILE A 45 7.87 4.84 -2.85
N PRO A 46 7.25 4.13 -3.82
CA PRO A 46 6.49 4.79 -4.88
C PRO A 46 5.13 5.29 -4.39
N ASP A 47 4.68 6.40 -4.93
CA ASP A 47 3.26 6.68 -5.04
C ASP A 47 2.71 5.80 -6.16
N MET A 48 1.74 4.93 -5.87
CA MET A 48 1.14 4.09 -6.90
C MET A 48 0.40 4.93 -7.93
N ARG A 49 0.17 4.40 -9.17
CA ARG A 49 -0.62 5.11 -10.17
C ARG A 49 -1.92 5.64 -9.56
N ASN A 50 -2.39 6.78 -10.00
CA ASN A 50 -3.58 7.47 -9.50
C ASN A 50 -3.48 7.98 -8.06
N HIS A 51 -2.30 7.90 -7.42
CA HIS A 51 -2.06 8.39 -6.06
C HIS A 51 -0.90 9.39 -6.03
N GLY A 52 -0.93 10.27 -5.03
CA GLY A 52 0.17 11.18 -4.72
C GLY A 52 0.59 12.05 -5.88
N GLN A 53 1.88 11.96 -6.22
CA GLN A 53 2.51 12.69 -7.33
C GLN A 53 2.69 11.84 -8.59
N SER A 54 2.24 10.58 -8.55
CA SER A 54 2.30 9.69 -9.71
C SER A 54 1.27 10.04 -10.77
N PRO A 55 1.54 9.72 -12.04
CA PRO A 55 0.63 10.00 -13.14
C PRO A 55 -0.73 9.31 -12.99
N HIS A 56 -1.75 9.95 -13.58
CA HIS A 56 -3.14 9.51 -13.59
C HIS A 56 -3.47 8.73 -14.87
N TYR A 57 -4.18 7.59 -14.71
CA TYR A 57 -4.62 6.73 -15.81
C TYR A 57 -5.98 6.11 -15.50
N GLU A 58 -6.79 5.88 -16.54
CA GLU A 58 -8.08 5.21 -16.39
C GLU A 58 -7.93 3.73 -16.00
N THR A 59 -6.90 3.03 -16.49
CA THR A 59 -6.66 1.63 -16.14
C THR A 59 -6.05 1.49 -14.77
N PHE A 60 -6.71 0.74 -13.88
CA PHE A 60 -6.30 0.55 -12.49
C PHE A 60 -6.61 -0.89 -12.06
N ASN A 61 -5.61 -1.78 -12.07
CA ASN A 61 -5.69 -3.17 -11.61
C ASN A 61 -4.30 -3.66 -11.17
N TYR A 62 -4.25 -4.80 -10.48
CA TYR A 62 -3.02 -5.32 -9.88
C TYR A 62 -1.90 -5.60 -10.89
N LYS A 63 -2.22 -6.15 -12.08
CA LYS A 63 -1.21 -6.45 -13.12
C LYS A 63 -0.51 -5.19 -13.62
N VAL A 64 -1.27 -4.15 -13.94
CA VAL A 64 -0.66 -2.90 -14.43
C VAL A 64 0.11 -2.19 -13.31
N MET A 65 -0.36 -2.25 -12.06
CA MET A 65 0.36 -1.67 -10.92
C MET A 65 1.67 -2.41 -10.61
N ALA A 66 1.68 -3.74 -10.65
CA ALA A 66 2.91 -4.53 -10.50
C ALA A 66 3.94 -4.21 -11.62
N ARG A 67 3.48 -4.05 -12.87
CA ARG A 67 4.35 -3.61 -13.98
C ARG A 67 4.91 -2.20 -13.79
N ASP A 68 4.16 -1.29 -13.16
CA ASP A 68 4.70 0.04 -12.86
C ASP A 68 5.79 -0.02 -11.81
N VAL A 69 5.60 -0.83 -10.74
CA VAL A 69 6.65 -1.06 -9.74
C VAL A 69 7.90 -1.66 -10.40
N LYS A 70 7.73 -2.68 -11.25
CA LYS A 70 8.84 -3.28 -12.01
C LYS A 70 9.60 -2.22 -12.81
N LYS A 71 8.92 -1.29 -13.48
CA LYS A 71 9.58 -0.21 -14.24
C LYS A 71 10.39 0.74 -13.34
N VAL A 72 9.93 1.01 -12.12
CA VAL A 72 10.74 1.77 -11.15
C VAL A 72 12.01 1.00 -10.81
N LEU A 73 11.92 -0.30 -10.55
CA LEU A 73 13.07 -1.15 -10.25
C LEU A 73 14.05 -1.25 -11.42
N GLU A 74 13.53 -1.39 -12.64
CA GLU A 74 14.33 -1.38 -13.86
C GLU A 74 15.07 -0.03 -14.06
N TYR A 75 14.39 1.08 -13.80
CA TYR A 75 14.98 2.43 -13.88
C TYR A 75 16.08 2.65 -12.83
N GLU A 76 15.90 2.12 -11.62
CA GLU A 76 16.90 2.13 -10.55
C GLU A 76 17.96 1.01 -10.69
N HIS A 77 17.96 0.26 -11.81
CA HIS A 77 18.88 -0.85 -12.10
C HIS A 77 18.88 -1.97 -11.05
N ILE A 78 17.74 -2.16 -10.35
CA ILE A 78 17.56 -3.16 -9.30
C ILE A 78 17.17 -4.49 -9.93
N LYS A 79 17.99 -5.52 -9.71
CA LYS A 79 17.77 -6.88 -10.21
C LYS A 79 17.07 -7.78 -9.21
N LYS A 80 17.22 -7.52 -7.91
CA LYS A 80 16.58 -8.22 -6.80
C LYS A 80 16.31 -7.27 -5.66
N CYS A 81 15.17 -7.39 -5.01
CA CYS A 81 14.79 -6.57 -3.85
C CYS A 81 13.92 -7.34 -2.87
N TYR A 82 13.81 -6.80 -1.68
CA TYR A 82 12.74 -7.13 -0.72
C TYR A 82 11.52 -6.26 -1.04
N VAL A 83 10.32 -6.81 -0.87
CA VAL A 83 9.08 -6.08 -1.16
C VAL A 83 8.17 -6.16 0.05
N ILE A 84 7.76 -5.01 0.57
CA ILE A 84 6.80 -4.86 1.65
C ILE A 84 5.55 -4.21 1.07
N GLY A 85 4.37 -4.80 1.28
CA GLY A 85 3.12 -4.24 0.76
C GLY A 85 1.99 -4.26 1.76
N HIS A 86 1.30 -3.14 1.92
CA HIS A 86 0.14 -3.01 2.80
C HIS A 86 -1.15 -3.00 1.99
N SER A 87 -2.12 -3.84 2.35
CA SER A 87 -3.46 -3.84 1.76
C SER A 87 -3.40 -3.97 0.22
N MET A 88 -3.89 -3.00 -0.56
CA MET A 88 -3.71 -2.94 -2.02
C MET A 88 -2.24 -3.16 -2.42
N GLY A 89 -1.30 -2.50 -1.72
CA GLY A 89 0.14 -2.68 -1.93
C GLY A 89 0.61 -4.12 -1.70
N GLY A 90 -0.01 -4.83 -0.77
CA GLY A 90 0.24 -6.26 -0.53
C GLY A 90 -0.16 -7.13 -1.72
N LYS A 91 -1.32 -6.90 -2.31
CA LYS A 91 -1.73 -7.60 -3.53
C LYS A 91 -0.88 -7.23 -4.75
N ILE A 92 -0.42 -5.99 -4.85
CA ILE A 92 0.55 -5.58 -5.89
C ILE A 92 1.88 -6.33 -5.69
N ALA A 93 2.35 -6.44 -4.44
CA ALA A 93 3.56 -7.16 -4.09
C ALA A 93 3.46 -8.67 -4.42
N MET A 94 2.34 -9.31 -4.08
CA MET A 94 2.06 -10.70 -4.47
C MET A 94 2.07 -10.88 -5.99
N MET A 95 1.37 -9.99 -6.74
CA MET A 95 1.33 -10.04 -8.20
C MET A 95 2.71 -9.85 -8.81
N LEU A 96 3.53 -8.93 -8.26
CA LEU A 96 4.92 -8.75 -8.68
C LEU A 96 5.74 -10.02 -8.47
N ALA A 97 5.59 -10.68 -7.31
CA ALA A 97 6.27 -11.92 -6.98
C ALA A 97 5.82 -13.09 -7.88
N PHE A 98 4.54 -13.19 -8.22
CA PHE A 98 4.03 -14.20 -9.15
C PHE A 98 4.54 -14.01 -10.58
N GLU A 99 4.51 -12.78 -11.10
CA GLU A 99 4.97 -12.50 -12.47
C GLU A 99 6.50 -12.45 -12.59
N ASN A 100 7.22 -12.15 -11.50
CA ASN A 100 8.68 -11.95 -11.51
C ASN A 100 9.35 -12.53 -10.24
N PRO A 101 9.26 -13.85 -10.00
CA PRO A 101 9.75 -14.44 -8.75
C PRO A 101 11.26 -14.27 -8.54
N GLN A 102 12.04 -14.13 -9.62
CA GLN A 102 13.48 -13.88 -9.57
C GLN A 102 13.84 -12.45 -9.12
N LEU A 103 12.89 -11.50 -9.20
CA LEU A 103 13.08 -10.10 -8.80
C LEU A 103 12.81 -9.91 -7.30
N VAL A 104 11.87 -10.67 -6.74
CA VAL A 104 11.49 -10.59 -5.33
C VAL A 104 12.30 -11.63 -4.55
N GLU A 105 13.12 -11.17 -3.61
CA GLU A 105 13.96 -12.06 -2.79
C GLU A 105 13.30 -12.42 -1.46
N ARG A 106 12.56 -11.46 -0.87
CA ARG A 106 11.69 -11.64 0.30
C ARG A 106 10.42 -10.82 0.09
N LEU A 107 9.30 -11.38 0.48
CA LEU A 107 7.99 -10.74 0.37
C LEU A 107 7.38 -10.56 1.76
N GLU A 108 6.98 -9.34 2.10
CA GLU A 108 6.21 -9.06 3.30
C GLU A 108 4.86 -8.44 2.95
N VAL A 109 3.80 -9.03 3.48
CA VAL A 109 2.41 -8.67 3.18
C VAL A 109 1.71 -8.27 4.47
N LEU A 110 1.26 -7.02 4.52
CA LEU A 110 0.61 -6.44 5.69
C LEU A 110 -0.90 -6.41 5.49
N ASP A 111 -1.57 -7.20 6.30
CA ASP A 111 -3.01 -7.28 6.51
C ASP A 111 -3.85 -7.37 5.23
N ILE A 112 -3.50 -8.30 4.36
CA ILE A 112 -4.28 -8.66 3.17
C ILE A 112 -3.99 -10.09 2.76
N SER A 113 -5.04 -10.87 2.47
CA SER A 113 -4.90 -12.21 1.88
C SER A 113 -5.05 -12.19 0.36
N PRO A 114 -4.66 -13.27 -0.36
CA PRO A 114 -4.89 -13.39 -1.80
C PRO A 114 -6.37 -13.43 -2.19
N ARG A 115 -7.28 -13.74 -1.25
CA ARG A 115 -8.71 -13.91 -1.57
C ARG A 115 -9.37 -12.68 -2.16
N LYS A 116 -10.48 -12.90 -2.84
CA LYS A 116 -11.39 -11.84 -3.27
C LYS A 116 -12.08 -11.18 -2.06
N PHE A 117 -12.22 -9.87 -2.11
CA PHE A 117 -13.03 -9.08 -1.17
C PHE A 117 -14.32 -8.66 -1.85
N ASP A 118 -15.46 -9.19 -1.39
CA ASP A 118 -16.75 -8.95 -2.04
C ASP A 118 -17.32 -7.55 -1.76
N HIS A 119 -16.85 -6.89 -0.70
CA HIS A 119 -17.40 -5.61 -0.26
C HIS A 119 -16.31 -4.56 0.05
N PRO A 120 -15.81 -3.83 -0.96
CA PRO A 120 -14.92 -2.68 -0.73
C PRO A 120 -15.68 -1.44 -0.21
N LEU A 121 -16.78 -1.65 0.55
CA LEU A 121 -17.72 -0.60 0.96
C LEU A 121 -17.05 0.54 1.71
N GLN A 122 -16.07 0.24 2.55
CA GLN A 122 -15.34 1.28 3.29
C GLN A 122 -14.57 2.21 2.35
N HIS A 123 -13.88 1.65 1.35
CA HIS A 123 -13.14 2.46 0.37
C HIS A 123 -14.07 3.25 -0.54
N LEU A 124 -15.24 2.68 -0.90
CA LEU A 124 -16.28 3.42 -1.62
C LEU A 124 -16.76 4.63 -0.82
N ALA A 125 -17.06 4.45 0.47
CA ALA A 125 -17.47 5.55 1.33
C ALA A 125 -16.41 6.68 1.40
N PHE A 126 -15.12 6.33 1.43
CA PHE A 126 -14.03 7.32 1.41
C PHE A 126 -13.98 8.06 0.07
N LEU A 127 -14.07 7.35 -1.04
CA LEU A 127 -14.04 7.93 -2.39
C LEU A 127 -15.25 8.82 -2.63
N GLU A 128 -16.43 8.42 -2.20
CA GLU A 128 -17.66 9.21 -2.28
C GLU A 128 -17.58 10.48 -1.42
N ALA A 129 -17.11 10.34 -0.18
CA ALA A 129 -16.93 11.49 0.70
C ALA A 129 -15.97 12.52 0.09
N MET A 130 -14.81 12.05 -0.39
CA MET A 130 -13.84 12.93 -1.06
C MET A 130 -14.39 13.54 -2.36
N GLY A 131 -15.12 12.75 -3.15
CA GLY A 131 -15.71 13.21 -4.41
C GLY A 131 -16.82 14.23 -4.23
N ASN A 132 -17.53 14.20 -3.10
CA ASN A 132 -18.61 15.12 -2.76
C ASN A 132 -18.13 16.42 -2.11
N VAL A 133 -16.83 16.55 -1.80
CA VAL A 133 -16.28 17.82 -1.30
C VAL A 133 -16.27 18.86 -2.42
N ASP A 134 -16.96 19.97 -2.23
CA ASP A 134 -16.84 21.12 -3.11
C ASP A 134 -15.57 21.90 -2.78
N LEU A 135 -14.54 21.75 -3.61
CA LEU A 135 -13.25 22.43 -3.44
C LEU A 135 -13.21 23.86 -3.96
N LYS A 136 -14.21 24.30 -4.77
CA LYS A 136 -14.21 25.63 -5.39
C LYS A 136 -14.24 26.78 -4.39
N PRO A 137 -15.12 26.77 -3.34
CA PRO A 137 -15.19 27.85 -2.35
C PRO A 137 -14.12 27.71 -1.26
N VAL A 138 -13.35 26.62 -1.22
CA VAL A 138 -12.41 26.31 -0.14
C VAL A 138 -11.26 27.32 -0.09
N LYS A 139 -11.07 27.92 1.08
CA LYS A 139 -9.98 28.86 1.35
C LYS A 139 -8.93 28.29 2.31
N ARG A 140 -9.32 27.36 3.18
CA ARG A 140 -8.47 26.75 4.21
C ARG A 140 -8.70 25.25 4.27
N ARG A 141 -7.72 24.50 4.74
CA ARG A 141 -7.83 23.04 4.95
C ARG A 141 -9.00 22.67 5.87
N SER A 142 -9.29 23.50 6.89
CA SER A 142 -10.42 23.31 7.80
C SER A 142 -11.77 23.28 7.08
N ASP A 143 -11.93 24.03 5.99
CA ASP A 143 -13.17 24.08 5.24
C ASP A 143 -13.47 22.70 4.56
N VAL A 144 -12.41 21.95 4.20
CA VAL A 144 -12.51 20.56 3.70
C VAL A 144 -12.80 19.59 4.84
N GLU A 145 -12.13 19.75 5.99
CA GLU A 145 -12.38 18.94 7.18
C GLU A 145 -13.84 19.04 7.64
N GLU A 146 -14.42 20.24 7.64
CA GLU A 146 -15.82 20.47 7.99
C GLU A 146 -16.79 19.76 7.01
N GLN A 147 -16.46 19.72 5.72
CA GLN A 147 -17.26 18.99 4.74
C GLN A 147 -17.16 17.47 4.95
N LEU A 148 -15.96 16.94 5.21
CA LEU A 148 -15.74 15.51 5.47
C LEU A 148 -16.29 15.07 6.82
N ALA A 149 -16.35 15.95 7.84
CA ALA A 149 -16.90 15.63 9.16
C ALA A 149 -18.37 15.17 9.11
N LYS A 150 -19.11 15.56 8.06
CA LYS A 150 -20.51 15.13 7.84
C LYS A 150 -20.66 13.61 7.64
N TYR A 151 -19.59 12.92 7.30
CA TYR A 151 -19.57 11.46 7.10
C TYR A 151 -19.27 10.67 8.38
N ASN A 152 -19.06 11.35 9.51
CA ASN A 152 -18.80 10.74 10.83
C ASN A 152 -17.62 9.74 10.84
N PHE A 153 -16.61 9.96 10.03
CA PHE A 153 -15.39 9.15 10.07
C PHE A 153 -14.63 9.36 11.38
N GLU A 154 -14.00 8.30 11.87
CA GLU A 154 -13.05 8.42 12.96
C GLU A 154 -11.96 9.46 12.64
N LYS A 155 -11.47 10.16 13.66
CA LYS A 155 -10.45 11.21 13.50
C LYS A 155 -9.22 10.73 12.71
N ARG A 156 -8.78 9.48 12.94
CA ARG A 156 -7.63 8.90 12.22
C ARG A 156 -7.89 8.74 10.71
N VAL A 157 -9.12 8.36 10.33
CA VAL A 157 -9.54 8.26 8.92
C VAL A 157 -9.57 9.64 8.28
N LEU A 158 -10.20 10.62 8.96
CA LEU A 158 -10.24 12.00 8.48
C LEU A 158 -8.82 12.55 8.20
N LEU A 159 -7.90 12.37 9.15
CA LEU A 159 -6.51 12.80 8.98
C LEU A 159 -5.81 12.08 7.81
N PHE A 160 -6.08 10.79 7.63
CA PHE A 160 -5.56 10.01 6.51
C PHE A 160 -6.08 10.56 5.17
N LEU A 161 -7.39 10.80 5.03
CA LEU A 161 -7.98 11.37 3.83
C LEU A 161 -7.42 12.77 3.54
N MET A 162 -7.28 13.60 4.56
CA MET A 162 -6.74 14.95 4.46
C MET A 162 -5.28 15.03 4.01
N LYS A 163 -4.47 13.98 4.17
CA LYS A 163 -3.11 13.90 3.59
C LYS A 163 -3.13 13.94 2.05
N ASN A 164 -4.24 13.54 1.45
CA ASN A 164 -4.46 13.58 0.02
C ASN A 164 -4.84 14.95 -0.53
N LEU A 165 -5.10 15.93 0.32
CA LEU A 165 -5.39 17.30 -0.10
C LEU A 165 -4.10 18.04 -0.40
N SER A 166 -4.02 18.65 -1.58
CA SER A 166 -2.93 19.54 -2.00
C SER A 166 -3.46 20.95 -2.27
N TYR A 167 -2.57 21.93 -2.23
CA TYR A 167 -2.84 23.31 -2.55
C TYR A 167 -1.77 23.86 -3.50
N SER A 168 -2.18 24.63 -4.48
CA SER A 168 -1.29 25.47 -5.28
C SER A 168 -1.91 26.85 -5.50
N HIS A 169 -1.07 27.88 -5.67
CA HIS A 169 -1.58 29.24 -5.94
C HIS A 169 -2.36 29.32 -7.24
N GLU A 170 -1.98 28.53 -8.24
CA GLU A 170 -2.60 28.53 -9.56
C GLU A 170 -3.95 27.83 -9.61
N HIS A 171 -4.09 26.72 -8.87
CA HIS A 171 -5.26 25.83 -8.99
C HIS A 171 -6.07 25.69 -7.70
N GLY A 172 -5.66 26.34 -6.60
CA GLY A 172 -6.30 26.20 -5.30
C GLY A 172 -6.15 24.79 -4.69
N PHE A 173 -7.14 24.39 -3.91
CA PHE A 173 -7.19 23.05 -3.32
C PHE A 173 -7.63 22.01 -4.35
N ARG A 174 -6.97 20.82 -4.30
CA ARG A 174 -7.32 19.67 -5.12
C ARG A 174 -6.94 18.36 -4.43
N TRP A 175 -7.62 17.29 -4.78
CA TRP A 175 -7.21 15.96 -4.37
C TRP A 175 -6.01 15.49 -5.22
N LYS A 176 -5.00 14.90 -4.56
CA LYS A 176 -3.86 14.27 -5.24
C LYS A 176 -4.28 13.03 -6.00
N PRO A 177 -5.10 12.10 -5.42
CA PRO A 177 -5.51 10.90 -6.14
C PRO A 177 -6.52 11.22 -7.25
N TYR A 178 -6.46 10.43 -8.32
CA TYR A 178 -7.45 10.45 -9.40
C TYR A 178 -8.68 9.66 -8.96
N LEU A 179 -9.52 10.30 -8.13
CA LEU A 179 -10.68 9.67 -7.50
C LEU A 179 -11.59 8.94 -8.49
N LYS A 180 -11.88 9.56 -9.65
CA LYS A 180 -12.75 8.99 -10.68
C LYS A 180 -12.22 7.64 -11.19
N ALA A 181 -10.95 7.55 -11.51
CA ALA A 181 -10.37 6.29 -12.00
C ALA A 181 -10.33 5.22 -10.91
N ILE A 182 -10.01 5.59 -9.66
CA ILE A 182 -10.02 4.65 -8.53
C ILE A 182 -11.45 4.15 -8.28
N TYR A 183 -12.45 5.05 -8.25
CA TYR A 183 -13.85 4.71 -8.05
C TYR A 183 -14.38 3.76 -9.14
N ASN A 184 -14.12 4.08 -10.41
CA ASN A 184 -14.59 3.26 -11.54
C ASN A 184 -13.94 1.87 -11.58
N ASN A 185 -12.80 1.69 -10.94
CA ASN A 185 -12.07 0.42 -10.89
C ASN A 185 -12.03 -0.20 -9.49
N ILE A 186 -12.88 0.24 -8.55
CA ILE A 186 -12.84 -0.26 -7.17
C ILE A 186 -13.08 -1.77 -7.08
N THR A 187 -13.88 -2.32 -7.99
CA THR A 187 -14.09 -3.76 -8.10
C THR A 187 -12.82 -4.53 -8.48
N GLU A 188 -11.90 -3.92 -9.24
CA GLU A 188 -10.60 -4.49 -9.56
C GLU A 188 -9.72 -4.62 -8.30
N ILE A 189 -9.85 -3.66 -7.36
CA ILE A 189 -9.15 -3.71 -6.06
C ILE A 189 -9.74 -4.78 -5.14
N GLY A 190 -11.03 -5.08 -5.26
CA GLY A 190 -11.67 -6.20 -4.56
C GLY A 190 -11.28 -7.58 -5.10
N LYS A 191 -10.77 -7.68 -6.34
CA LYS A 191 -10.44 -8.97 -6.96
C LYS A 191 -9.43 -9.78 -6.13
N GLY A 192 -9.64 -11.09 -6.13
CA GLY A 192 -8.68 -12.05 -5.60
C GLY A 192 -7.53 -12.32 -6.56
N LEU A 193 -6.50 -12.93 -6.02
CA LEU A 193 -5.33 -13.38 -6.75
C LEU A 193 -5.25 -14.91 -6.81
N GLU A 194 -6.34 -15.59 -6.48
CA GLU A 194 -6.45 -17.03 -6.59
C GLU A 194 -6.12 -17.43 -8.04
N ASN A 195 -5.29 -18.43 -8.21
CA ASN A 195 -4.85 -18.93 -9.54
C ASN A 195 -4.06 -17.92 -10.40
N GLN A 196 -3.56 -16.81 -9.85
CA GLN A 196 -2.72 -15.87 -10.60
C GLN A 196 -1.23 -16.26 -10.60
N GLY A 197 -0.83 -17.18 -9.72
CA GLY A 197 0.54 -17.67 -9.63
C GLY A 197 0.87 -18.24 -8.26
N VAL A 198 2.12 -18.72 -8.13
CA VAL A 198 2.73 -19.17 -6.88
C VAL A 198 4.06 -18.46 -6.70
N TYR A 199 4.44 -18.26 -5.45
CA TYR A 199 5.75 -17.73 -5.08
C TYR A 199 6.37 -18.62 -4.00
N ASN A 200 7.58 -19.12 -4.27
CA ASN A 200 8.26 -20.09 -3.42
C ASN A 200 9.38 -19.46 -2.56
N GLY A 201 9.57 -18.14 -2.65
CA GLY A 201 10.53 -17.45 -1.81
C GLY A 201 9.97 -17.14 -0.41
N PRO A 202 10.86 -16.74 0.52
CA PRO A 202 10.48 -16.41 1.88
C PRO A 202 9.40 -15.33 1.91
N THR A 203 8.30 -15.61 2.61
CA THR A 203 7.14 -14.71 2.69
C THR A 203 6.70 -14.55 4.14
N LEU A 204 6.54 -13.31 4.59
CA LEU A 204 5.94 -12.97 5.88
C LEU A 204 4.58 -12.32 5.66
N PHE A 205 3.54 -12.91 6.24
CA PHE A 205 2.24 -12.26 6.41
C PHE A 205 2.13 -11.74 7.84
N ILE A 206 1.81 -10.45 8.00
CA ILE A 206 1.46 -9.88 9.30
C ILE A 206 -0.01 -9.49 9.25
N ARG A 207 -0.83 -10.07 10.15
CA ARG A 207 -2.25 -9.72 10.27
C ARG A 207 -2.55 -8.96 11.55
N GLY A 208 -3.50 -8.03 11.47
CA GLY A 208 -4.10 -7.40 12.64
C GLY A 208 -5.10 -8.34 13.30
N GLY A 209 -5.00 -8.50 14.62
CA GLY A 209 -5.95 -9.33 15.39
C GLY A 209 -7.37 -8.76 15.43
N GLN A 210 -7.51 -7.45 15.18
CA GLN A 210 -8.80 -6.73 15.11
C GLN A 210 -9.25 -6.48 13.65
N SER A 211 -8.64 -7.20 12.67
CA SER A 211 -8.89 -7.04 11.25
C SER A 211 -9.51 -8.30 10.64
N ASP A 212 -10.31 -8.12 9.59
CA ASP A 212 -10.93 -9.20 8.81
C ASP A 212 -10.30 -9.43 7.43
N TYR A 213 -9.18 -8.77 7.16
CA TYR A 213 -8.48 -8.87 5.88
C TYR A 213 -7.66 -10.14 5.70
N ILE A 214 -7.22 -10.79 6.79
CA ILE A 214 -6.69 -12.16 6.80
C ILE A 214 -7.44 -12.96 7.85
N LEU A 215 -8.32 -13.85 7.41
CA LEU A 215 -9.10 -14.74 8.27
C LEU A 215 -8.47 -16.13 8.33
N GLU A 216 -8.86 -16.94 9.29
CA GLU A 216 -8.36 -18.32 9.40
C GLU A 216 -8.64 -19.15 8.13
N LYS A 217 -9.80 -18.95 7.51
CA LYS A 217 -10.15 -19.59 6.23
C LYS A 217 -9.23 -19.23 5.07
N ASP A 218 -8.47 -18.13 5.16
CA ASP A 218 -7.58 -17.68 4.09
C ASP A 218 -6.22 -18.39 4.14
N VAL A 219 -5.90 -19.04 5.27
CA VAL A 219 -4.60 -19.72 5.49
C VAL A 219 -4.37 -20.83 4.47
N GLU A 220 -5.39 -21.59 4.11
CA GLU A 220 -5.26 -22.63 3.09
C GLU A 220 -4.93 -22.04 1.71
N GLN A 221 -5.53 -20.93 1.34
CA GLN A 221 -5.20 -20.24 0.10
C GLN A 221 -3.76 -19.67 0.12
N ILE A 222 -3.32 -19.15 1.26
CA ILE A 222 -1.93 -18.69 1.45
C ILE A 222 -0.98 -19.86 1.25
N LYS A 223 -1.20 -21.01 1.87
CA LYS A 223 -0.38 -22.24 1.72
C LYS A 223 -0.25 -22.68 0.27
N LEU A 224 -1.33 -22.61 -0.49
CA LEU A 224 -1.34 -23.03 -1.90
C LEU A 224 -0.49 -22.14 -2.79
N GLN A 225 -0.34 -20.85 -2.46
CA GLN A 225 0.35 -19.89 -3.30
C GLN A 225 1.73 -19.47 -2.77
N PHE A 226 2.02 -19.72 -1.49
CA PHE A 226 3.28 -19.34 -0.83
C PHE A 226 3.83 -20.54 -0.04
N SER A 227 4.76 -21.28 -0.64
CA SER A 227 5.28 -22.52 -0.04
C SER A 227 6.20 -22.30 1.16
N ASP A 228 6.88 -21.13 1.22
CA ASP A 228 7.76 -20.72 2.33
C ASP A 228 7.17 -19.46 2.99
N TYR A 229 6.09 -19.64 3.76
CA TYR A 229 5.44 -18.53 4.43
C TYR A 229 5.45 -18.64 5.95
N GLN A 230 5.45 -17.48 6.59
CA GLN A 230 5.18 -17.29 8.01
C GLN A 230 3.96 -16.38 8.15
N LEU A 231 3.12 -16.65 9.14
CA LEU A 231 1.97 -15.80 9.49
C LEU A 231 2.08 -15.37 10.94
N VAL A 232 2.19 -14.06 11.16
CA VAL A 232 2.26 -13.45 12.49
C VAL A 232 1.00 -12.62 12.73
N THR A 233 0.46 -12.68 13.94
CA THR A 233 -0.68 -11.86 14.38
C THR A 233 -0.22 -10.81 15.38
N LEU A 234 -0.57 -9.55 15.15
CA LEU A 234 -0.46 -8.47 16.12
C LEU A 234 -1.85 -8.27 16.76
N PRO A 235 -2.10 -8.76 18.00
CA PRO A 235 -3.45 -8.96 18.53
C PRO A 235 -4.29 -7.69 18.62
N GLU A 236 -3.64 -6.56 18.97
CA GLU A 236 -4.33 -5.28 19.21
C GLU A 236 -4.41 -4.40 17.97
N SER A 237 -3.81 -4.83 16.85
CA SER A 237 -3.81 -4.05 15.60
C SER A 237 -5.05 -4.31 14.76
N GLY A 238 -5.60 -3.25 14.16
CA GLY A 238 -6.55 -3.31 13.07
C GLY A 238 -5.86 -3.39 11.71
N HIS A 239 -6.53 -2.87 10.67
CA HIS A 239 -6.02 -2.90 9.29
C HIS A 239 -4.74 -2.07 9.08
N TRP A 240 -4.51 -1.03 9.86
CA TRP A 240 -3.32 -0.18 9.75
C TRP A 240 -2.22 -0.61 10.72
N ILE A 241 -1.74 -1.84 10.60
CA ILE A 241 -0.75 -2.49 11.47
C ILE A 241 0.42 -1.55 11.84
N HIS A 242 1.04 -0.92 10.83
CA HIS A 242 2.18 -0.02 10.99
C HIS A 242 1.85 1.28 11.74
N VAL A 243 0.57 1.59 11.92
CA VAL A 243 0.07 2.74 12.69
C VAL A 243 -0.41 2.30 14.07
N ASP A 244 -1.10 1.17 14.15
CA ASP A 244 -1.72 0.66 15.37
C ASP A 244 -0.68 0.06 16.33
N ASP A 245 0.30 -0.69 15.81
CA ASP A 245 1.43 -1.25 16.57
C ASP A 245 2.76 -1.10 15.80
N PRO A 246 3.32 0.12 15.71
CA PRO A 246 4.58 0.36 14.99
C PRO A 246 5.77 -0.39 15.56
N VAL A 247 5.76 -0.69 16.86
CA VAL A 247 6.83 -1.43 17.54
C VAL A 247 6.78 -2.91 17.20
N GLY A 248 5.59 -3.52 17.29
CA GLY A 248 5.36 -4.91 16.89
C GLY A 248 5.64 -5.13 15.42
N PHE A 249 5.14 -4.23 14.56
CA PHE A 249 5.44 -4.24 13.13
C PHE A 249 6.96 -4.22 12.87
N MET A 250 7.68 -3.24 13.40
CA MET A 250 9.13 -3.15 13.19
C MET A 250 9.86 -4.40 13.69
N ARG A 251 9.51 -4.91 14.87
CA ARG A 251 10.15 -6.11 15.45
C ARG A 251 10.03 -7.31 14.51
N GLU A 252 8.83 -7.60 13.98
CA GLU A 252 8.62 -8.77 13.11
C GLU A 252 9.26 -8.55 11.73
N THR A 253 9.15 -7.33 11.20
CA THR A 253 9.80 -6.94 9.93
C THR A 253 11.33 -7.05 10.03
N GLU A 254 11.96 -6.51 11.10
CA GLU A 254 13.41 -6.59 11.28
C GLU A 254 13.90 -8.04 11.35
N LYS A 255 13.23 -8.91 12.13
CA LYS A 255 13.55 -10.34 12.17
C LYS A 255 13.50 -10.96 10.77
N PHE A 256 12.44 -10.70 10.03
CA PHE A 256 12.27 -11.24 8.69
C PHE A 256 13.29 -10.71 7.69
N LEU A 257 13.58 -9.40 7.70
CA LEU A 257 14.54 -8.78 6.78
C LEU A 257 15.98 -9.22 7.05
N LEU A 258 16.37 -9.37 8.32
CA LEU A 258 17.73 -9.72 8.73
C LEU A 258 17.97 -11.24 8.77
N GLY A 259 16.92 -12.05 8.71
CA GLY A 259 17.01 -13.51 8.70
C GLY A 259 17.34 -14.12 10.06
N ASN A 260 16.89 -13.45 11.15
CA ASN A 260 17.11 -13.86 12.53
C ASN A 260 15.95 -14.69 13.07
#